data_3c7e59c780f63f6ea5c0181ddfffa1c3
#
_entry.id   3c7e59c780f63f6ea5c0181ddfffa1c3
#
_cell.length_a   1.000
_cell.length_b   1.000
_cell.length_c   1.000
_cell.angle_alpha   90.00
_cell.angle_beta   90.00
_cell.angle_gamma   90.00
#
_symmetry.space_group_name_H-M   'P 1'
#
loop_
_entity.id
_entity.type
_entity.pdbx_description
1 polymer ?
#
loop_
_entity_poly.entity_id
_entity_poly.type
_entity_poly.pdbx_seq_one_letter_code
_entity_poly.pdbx_strand_id
1 'polypeptide(L)'
;MDATHIELNGSHIAAVTVAGDEIRIRFEPAYLLKSMTGSNERTKWRQNGELVFRGADLVEPLPALPADCQGGDVGENVYTYRDMVPIPLNSRGRASCALAVGDGVIRVEAEAVELVMEDVPKYIEHLRPA
;
A
#
# COMPACT_ATOMS: atom_id res chain seq x y z
N MET A 1 -4.26 13.24 17.52
CA MET A 1 -3.13 12.42 17.04
C MET A 1 -3.14 12.41 15.53
N ASP A 2 -1.99 12.65 14.92
CA ASP A 2 -1.88 12.68 13.47
C ASP A 2 -1.90 11.26 12.91
N ALA A 3 -2.52 11.10 11.75
CA ALA A 3 -2.58 9.81 11.07
C ALA A 3 -2.03 9.96 9.65
N THR A 4 -1.25 8.96 9.22
CA THR A 4 -0.69 8.90 7.88
C THR A 4 -1.04 7.55 7.27
N HIS A 5 -1.44 7.57 6.00
CA HIS A 5 -1.69 6.33 5.28
C HIS A 5 -1.35 6.49 3.80
N ILE A 6 -1.10 5.37 3.14
CA ILE A 6 -0.97 5.34 1.69
C ILE A 6 -2.37 5.37 1.08
N GLU A 7 -2.56 6.24 0.10
CA GLU A 7 -3.73 6.20 -0.78
C GLU A 7 -3.40 5.26 -1.93
N LEU A 8 -4.05 4.11 -1.99
CA LEU A 8 -3.74 3.10 -3.00
C LEU A 8 -4.10 3.58 -4.40
N ASN A 9 -5.27 4.18 -4.54
CA ASN A 9 -5.72 4.66 -5.85
C ASN A 9 -4.79 5.78 -6.35
N GLY A 10 -4.13 5.54 -7.46
CA GLY A 10 -3.18 6.47 -8.06
C GLY A 10 -1.73 6.21 -7.68
N SER A 11 -1.44 5.44 -6.64
CA SER A 11 -0.08 5.06 -6.31
C SER A 11 0.49 4.16 -7.40
N HIS A 12 1.76 4.36 -7.75
CA HIS A 12 2.38 3.64 -8.87
C HIS A 12 3.10 2.39 -8.38
N ILE A 13 2.72 1.24 -8.94
CA ILE A 13 3.37 -0.02 -8.64
C ILE A 13 4.44 -0.27 -9.70
N ALA A 14 5.70 -0.18 -9.27
CA ALA A 14 6.83 -0.33 -10.17
C ALA A 14 7.12 -1.79 -10.49
N ALA A 15 6.97 -2.67 -9.50
CA ALA A 15 7.31 -4.08 -9.66
C ALA A 15 6.72 -4.91 -8.52
N VAL A 16 6.58 -6.20 -8.79
CA VAL A 16 6.32 -7.22 -7.77
C VAL A 16 7.42 -8.25 -7.89
N THR A 17 8.11 -8.52 -6.79
CA THR A 17 9.20 -9.48 -6.73
C THR A 17 8.78 -10.66 -5.88
N VAL A 18 8.95 -11.87 -6.40
CA VAL A 18 8.66 -13.11 -5.69
C VAL A 18 9.98 -13.84 -5.49
N ALA A 19 10.37 -14.03 -4.23
CA ALA A 19 11.61 -14.72 -3.87
C ALA A 19 11.29 -15.74 -2.76
N GLY A 20 11.21 -17.02 -3.13
CA GLY A 20 10.77 -18.05 -2.19
C GLY A 20 9.32 -17.76 -1.76
N ASP A 21 9.11 -17.66 -0.46
CA ASP A 21 7.82 -17.33 0.13
C ASP A 21 7.69 -15.85 0.50
N GLU A 22 8.59 -14.99 -0.01
CA GLU A 22 8.51 -13.55 0.21
C GLU A 22 8.04 -12.86 -1.06
N ILE A 23 7.01 -12.03 -0.94
CA ILE A 23 6.49 -11.24 -2.05
C ILE A 23 6.59 -9.77 -1.67
N ARG A 24 7.25 -8.97 -2.53
CA ARG A 24 7.43 -7.54 -2.34
C ARG A 24 6.69 -6.78 -3.43
N ILE A 25 5.81 -5.89 -3.03
CA ILE A 25 5.10 -4.98 -3.94
C ILE A 25 5.72 -3.61 -3.77
N ARG A 26 6.42 -3.14 -4.83
CA ARG A 26 7.14 -1.86 -4.77
C ARG A 26 6.28 -0.74 -5.31
N PHE A 27 6.08 0.29 -4.47
CA PHE A 27 5.47 1.56 -4.87
C PHE A 27 6.56 2.58 -5.17
N GLU A 28 6.43 3.24 -6.31
CA GLU A 28 7.43 4.21 -6.75
C GLU A 28 6.77 5.27 -7.66
N PRO A 29 6.09 6.25 -7.07
CA PRO A 29 5.90 6.44 -5.64
C PRO A 29 4.59 5.86 -5.10
N ALA A 30 4.50 5.77 -3.77
CA ALA A 30 3.25 5.73 -3.05
C ALA A 30 2.82 7.18 -2.76
N TYR A 31 1.52 7.46 -2.82
CA TYR A 31 0.97 8.74 -2.39
C TYR A 31 0.43 8.60 -0.98
N LEU A 32 0.80 9.56 -0.12
CA LEU A 32 0.46 9.53 1.29
C LEU A 32 -0.48 10.68 1.62
N LEU A 33 -1.44 10.40 2.50
CA LEU A 33 -2.31 11.42 3.06
C LEU A 33 -2.03 11.52 4.56
N LYS A 34 -1.76 12.73 5.04
CA LYS A 34 -1.62 13.03 6.46
C LYS A 34 -2.81 13.82 6.94
N SER A 35 -3.45 13.31 7.99
CA SER A 35 -4.56 13.97 8.66
C SER A 35 -4.09 14.48 10.00
N MET A 36 -4.58 15.66 10.40
CA MET A 36 -4.23 16.27 11.68
C MET A 36 -5.45 16.26 12.60
N THR A 37 -5.24 15.92 13.87
CA THR A 37 -6.30 15.92 14.87
C THR A 37 -6.95 17.29 14.98
N GLY A 38 -8.29 17.30 14.95
CA GLY A 38 -9.07 18.53 15.08
C GLY A 38 -9.16 19.35 13.81
N SER A 39 -8.66 18.85 12.69
CA SER A 39 -8.73 19.54 11.39
C SER A 39 -9.35 18.64 10.34
N ASN A 40 -10.14 19.25 9.44
CA ASN A 40 -10.66 18.57 8.26
C ASN A 40 -9.68 18.65 7.09
N GLU A 41 -8.58 19.35 7.28
CA GLU A 41 -7.58 19.50 6.24
C GLU A 41 -6.60 18.33 6.25
N ARG A 42 -6.09 17.98 5.08
CA ARG A 42 -5.10 16.93 4.90
C ARG A 42 -3.99 17.44 4.00
N THR A 43 -2.83 16.81 4.11
CA THR A 43 -1.70 17.09 3.22
C THR A 43 -1.35 15.84 2.45
N LYS A 44 -0.96 16.03 1.19
CA LYS A 44 -0.58 14.94 0.30
C LYS A 44 0.94 14.95 0.10
N TRP A 45 1.52 13.76 0.18
CA TRP A 45 2.95 13.54 0.09
C TRP A 45 3.23 12.38 -0.85
N ARG A 46 4.47 12.22 -1.27
CA ARG A 46 4.92 11.05 -2.02
C ARG A 46 6.14 10.46 -1.37
N GLN A 47 6.26 9.14 -1.44
CA GLN A 47 7.39 8.42 -0.87
C GLN A 47 7.47 7.04 -1.52
N ASN A 48 8.67 6.56 -1.80
CA ASN A 48 8.83 5.18 -2.27
C ASN A 48 8.78 4.22 -1.09
N GLY A 49 8.32 3.01 -1.35
CA GLY A 49 8.26 1.99 -0.31
C GLY A 49 7.79 0.66 -0.86
N GLU A 50 7.76 -0.33 0.03
CA GLU A 50 7.37 -1.68 -0.33
C GLU A 50 6.41 -2.27 0.69
N LEU A 51 5.40 -2.99 0.19
CA LEU A 51 4.64 -3.93 1.01
C LEU A 51 5.35 -5.28 0.90
N VAL A 52 5.77 -5.81 2.03
CA VAL A 52 6.50 -7.07 2.11
C VAL A 52 5.61 -8.10 2.78
N PHE A 53 5.26 -9.14 2.04
CA PHE A 53 4.48 -10.27 2.54
C PHE A 53 5.42 -11.46 2.74
N ARG A 54 5.31 -12.12 3.90
CA ARG A 54 6.12 -13.29 4.25
C ARG A 54 5.24 -14.49 4.53
N GLY A 55 5.77 -15.70 4.25
CA GLY A 55 4.94 -16.90 4.23
C GLY A 55 3.84 -16.74 3.19
N ALA A 56 4.21 -16.25 2.01
CA ALA A 56 3.27 -15.71 1.04
C ALA A 56 3.14 -16.58 -0.20
N ASP A 57 1.93 -16.59 -0.74
CA ASP A 57 1.59 -17.20 -2.01
C ASP A 57 0.96 -16.17 -2.92
N LEU A 58 1.38 -16.16 -4.18
CA LEU A 58 0.72 -15.39 -5.23
C LEU A 58 -0.46 -16.22 -5.73
N VAL A 59 -1.68 -15.71 -5.51
CA VAL A 59 -2.90 -16.49 -5.76
C VAL A 59 -3.23 -16.61 -7.24
N GLU A 60 -2.86 -15.63 -8.03
CA GLU A 60 -3.10 -15.64 -9.47
C GLU A 60 -1.95 -14.96 -10.22
N PRO A 61 -1.81 -15.18 -11.54
CA PRO A 61 -0.72 -14.57 -12.29
C PRO A 61 -0.72 -13.06 -12.19
N LEU A 62 0.49 -12.46 -12.17
CA LEU A 62 0.63 -11.01 -12.09
C LEU A 62 0.11 -10.31 -13.33
N PRO A 63 -0.60 -9.17 -13.17
CA PRO A 63 -0.92 -8.31 -14.30
C PRO A 63 0.33 -7.64 -14.87
N ALA A 64 0.20 -6.96 -15.99
CA ALA A 64 1.30 -6.22 -16.59
C ALA A 64 1.75 -5.09 -15.68
N LEU A 65 3.05 -4.96 -15.44
CA LEU A 65 3.68 -3.95 -14.62
C LEU A 65 4.85 -3.30 -15.36
N PRO A 66 5.23 -2.04 -15.08
CA PRO A 66 4.65 -1.16 -14.05
C PRO A 66 3.28 -0.61 -14.45
N ALA A 67 2.49 -0.22 -13.47
CA ALA A 67 1.19 0.38 -13.69
C ALA A 67 0.68 1.09 -12.44
N ASP A 68 -0.27 1.99 -12.61
CA ASP A 68 -0.91 2.64 -11.47
C ASP A 68 -1.90 1.71 -10.78
N CYS A 69 -1.94 1.78 -9.46
CA CYS A 69 -2.94 1.07 -8.67
C CYS A 69 -4.27 1.80 -8.76
N GLN A 70 -5.35 1.06 -8.91
CA GLN A 70 -6.71 1.62 -9.00
C GLN A 70 -7.49 1.40 -7.71
N GLY A 71 -6.80 1.06 -6.63
CA GLY A 71 -7.40 0.78 -5.35
C GLY A 71 -7.29 -0.70 -5.01
N GLY A 72 -7.97 -1.10 -3.95
CA GLY A 72 -7.99 -2.49 -3.51
C GLY A 72 -7.98 -2.61 -2.00
N ASP A 73 -7.76 -3.82 -1.53
CA ASP A 73 -7.81 -4.15 -0.11
C ASP A 73 -6.48 -4.72 0.37
N VAL A 74 -6.10 -4.36 1.59
CA VAL A 74 -5.00 -4.97 2.33
C VAL A 74 -5.57 -5.47 3.64
N GLY A 75 -5.35 -6.74 3.95
CA GLY A 75 -5.86 -7.38 5.16
C GLY A 75 -4.75 -7.79 6.11
N GLU A 76 -5.00 -7.64 7.40
CA GLU A 76 -4.17 -8.20 8.46
C GLU A 76 -5.07 -8.71 9.57
N ASN A 77 -4.94 -9.97 9.90
CA ASN A 77 -5.76 -10.62 10.93
C ASN A 77 -7.25 -10.32 10.71
N VAL A 78 -7.89 -9.60 11.64
CA VAL A 78 -9.34 -9.29 11.54
C VAL A 78 -9.61 -7.97 10.82
N TYR A 79 -8.56 -7.22 10.45
CA TYR A 79 -8.72 -5.91 9.82
C TYR A 79 -8.62 -5.99 8.30
N THR A 80 -9.44 -5.23 7.61
CA THR A 80 -9.33 -5.01 6.17
C THR A 80 -9.29 -3.51 5.92
N TYR A 81 -8.22 -3.06 5.28
CA TYR A 81 -8.05 -1.67 4.89
C TYR A 81 -8.46 -1.53 3.43
N ARG A 82 -9.46 -0.72 3.15
CA ARG A 82 -9.95 -0.50 1.79
C ARG A 82 -9.37 0.76 1.21
N ASP A 83 -8.73 0.61 0.04
CA ASP A 83 -8.12 1.69 -0.74
C ASP A 83 -7.01 2.45 -0.02
N MET A 84 -6.52 1.90 1.09
CA MET A 84 -5.47 2.54 1.89
C MET A 84 -4.58 1.52 2.58
N VAL A 85 -3.38 1.96 2.97
CA VAL A 85 -2.50 1.19 3.86
C VAL A 85 -2.07 2.12 4.99
N PRO A 86 -2.34 1.77 6.24
CA PRO A 86 -1.91 2.62 7.36
C PRO A 86 -0.38 2.62 7.50
N ILE A 87 0.17 3.73 7.98
CA ILE A 87 1.59 3.86 8.27
C ILE A 87 1.73 4.16 9.77
N PRO A 88 2.42 3.33 10.52
CA PRO A 88 3.14 2.11 10.14
C PRO A 88 2.22 0.89 10.00
N LEU A 89 2.73 -0.14 9.34
CA LEU A 89 2.08 -1.43 9.28
C LEU A 89 3.14 -2.52 9.41
N ASN A 90 3.01 -3.35 10.43
CA ASN A 90 3.88 -4.51 10.65
C ASN A 90 3.08 -5.51 11.47
N SER A 91 2.62 -6.57 10.84
CA SER A 91 1.71 -7.50 11.48
C SER A 91 2.05 -8.94 11.14
N ARG A 92 1.92 -9.82 12.12
CA ARG A 92 2.04 -11.26 11.96
C ARG A 92 0.68 -11.91 12.13
N GLY A 93 0.54 -13.08 11.53
CA GLY A 93 -0.70 -13.80 11.48
C GLY A 93 -1.21 -13.79 10.05
N ARG A 94 -2.52 -13.76 9.85
CA ARG A 94 -3.09 -13.76 8.52
C ARG A 94 -2.90 -12.39 7.84
N ALA A 95 -2.36 -12.41 6.62
CA ALA A 95 -2.20 -11.20 5.83
C ALA A 95 -2.60 -11.46 4.39
N SER A 96 -3.06 -10.43 3.69
CA SER A 96 -3.51 -10.56 2.31
C SER A 96 -3.55 -9.22 1.61
N CYS A 97 -3.61 -9.25 0.28
CA CYS A 97 -3.99 -8.08 -0.49
C CYS A 97 -4.70 -8.47 -1.78
N ALA A 98 -5.47 -7.54 -2.30
CA ALA A 98 -6.07 -7.62 -3.62
C ALA A 98 -6.03 -6.21 -4.20
N LEU A 99 -5.03 -5.93 -5.04
CA LEU A 99 -4.81 -4.60 -5.61
C LEU A 99 -5.20 -4.61 -7.08
N ALA A 100 -6.11 -3.73 -7.46
CA ALA A 100 -6.57 -3.60 -8.83
C ALA A 100 -5.54 -2.84 -9.66
N VAL A 101 -5.08 -3.43 -10.75
CA VAL A 101 -4.06 -2.86 -11.63
C VAL A 101 -4.42 -3.18 -13.08
N GLY A 102 -4.72 -2.15 -13.86
CA GLY A 102 -5.14 -2.36 -15.25
C GLY A 102 -6.40 -3.24 -15.30
N ASP A 103 -6.32 -4.32 -16.05
CA ASP A 103 -7.42 -5.28 -16.17
C ASP A 103 -7.28 -6.45 -15.20
N GLY A 104 -6.27 -6.42 -14.32
CA GLY A 104 -5.97 -7.54 -13.44
C GLY A 104 -5.95 -7.15 -11.98
N VAL A 105 -5.57 -8.11 -11.16
CA VAL A 105 -5.48 -7.96 -9.72
C VAL A 105 -4.18 -8.60 -9.23
N ILE A 106 -3.46 -7.90 -8.35
CA ILE A 106 -2.36 -8.51 -7.60
C ILE A 106 -2.99 -9.08 -6.33
N ARG A 107 -3.02 -10.41 -6.23
CA ARG A 107 -3.67 -11.09 -5.12
C ARG A 107 -2.66 -11.96 -4.38
N VAL A 108 -2.48 -11.66 -3.10
CA VAL A 108 -1.50 -12.34 -2.23
C VAL A 108 -2.21 -12.82 -0.98
N GLU A 109 -1.87 -14.04 -0.54
CA GLU A 109 -2.21 -14.55 0.78
C GLU A 109 -0.90 -14.85 1.50
N ALA A 110 -0.83 -14.50 2.79
CA ALA A 110 0.43 -14.56 3.53
C ALA A 110 0.21 -14.75 5.02
N GLU A 111 1.32 -14.95 5.75
CA GLU A 111 1.35 -15.10 7.20
C GLU A 111 1.85 -13.86 7.92
N ALA A 112 2.36 -12.88 7.19
CA ALA A 112 2.84 -11.62 7.74
C ALA A 112 2.88 -10.56 6.67
N VAL A 113 2.74 -9.29 7.08
CA VAL A 113 2.89 -8.15 6.19
C VAL A 113 3.63 -7.03 6.91
N GLU A 114 4.53 -6.38 6.20
CA GLU A 114 5.25 -5.22 6.69
C GLU A 114 5.34 -4.15 5.60
N LEU A 115 5.04 -2.91 5.98
CA LEU A 115 5.26 -1.77 5.10
C LEU A 115 6.61 -1.16 5.39
N VAL A 116 7.51 -1.15 4.39
CA VAL A 116 8.86 -0.60 4.51
C VAL A 116 8.96 0.63 3.63
N MET A 117 8.98 1.80 4.26
CA MET A 117 9.09 3.07 3.54
C MET A 117 10.56 3.47 3.41
N GLU A 118 10.92 4.10 2.29
CA GLU A 118 12.27 4.55 1.97
C GLU A 118 12.34 6.07 2.01
N ASP A 119 13.50 6.60 2.40
CA ASP A 119 13.77 8.05 2.37
C ASP A 119 12.77 8.88 3.20
N VAL A 120 12.72 10.15 2.89
CA VAL A 120 11.84 11.12 3.56
C VAL A 120 10.67 11.42 2.63
N PRO A 121 9.43 11.47 3.16
CA PRO A 121 8.29 11.85 2.33
C PRO A 121 8.44 13.26 1.80
N LYS A 122 8.02 13.49 0.56
CA LYS A 122 8.09 14.79 -0.11
C LYS A 122 6.70 15.39 -0.24
N TYR A 123 6.55 16.61 0.23
CA TYR A 123 5.29 17.33 0.21
C TYR A 123 4.83 17.62 -1.24
N ILE A 124 3.54 17.43 -1.50
CA ILE A 124 2.93 17.72 -2.79
C ILE A 124 1.97 18.89 -2.68
N GLU A 125 0.93 18.74 -1.86
CA GLU A 125 -0.10 19.78 -1.78
C GLU A 125 -0.92 19.68 -0.51
N HIS A 126 -1.62 20.76 -0.21
CA HIS A 126 -2.55 20.86 0.90
C HIS A 126 -3.97 20.64 0.34
N LEU A 127 -4.66 19.64 0.88
CA LEU A 127 -6.03 19.33 0.49
C LEU A 127 -6.98 19.97 1.47
N ARG A 128 -7.76 20.96 1.00
CA ARG A 128 -8.74 21.65 1.82
C ARG A 128 -10.14 21.10 1.53
N PRO A 129 -11.00 20.99 2.55
CA PRO A 129 -12.38 20.59 2.32
C PRO A 129 -13.09 21.63 1.44
N ALA A 130 -13.96 21.14 0.58
CA ALA A 130 -14.75 22.00 -0.30
C ALA A 130 -15.81 22.79 0.49
#